data_82f2af7540537baea556aaed057580b9
#
_entry.id   82f2af7540537baea556aaed057580b9
#
_cell.length_a   1.000
_cell.length_b   1.000
_cell.length_c   1.000
_cell.angle_alpha   90.00
_cell.angle_beta   90.00
_cell.angle_gamma   90.00
#
_symmetry.space_group_name_H-M   'P 1'
#
loop_
_entity.id
_entity.type
_entity.pdbx_description
1 polymer ?
#
loop_
_entity_poly.entity_id
_entity_poly.type
_entity_poly.pdbx_seq_one_letter_code
_entity_poly.pdbx_strand_id
1 'polypeptide(L)'
;MSFQTLKTGRRFFLLVLSVLVAAPYRALAKRLVKGPLVYLTWRSDPTSTLVVNWMDGDARSNDYVMYRRLAAPPESGWLLARGFKHLFADQKKRIMHHVELRGLEPDTEYIFMIRSQAPTRAGRYFKFRTLPRVLPSNFRFVTGGDMMHSRKKLDAMNQRAAQLNPWFALLGGDLAYAD
;
A
#
# COMPACT_ATOMS: atom_id res chain seq x y z
N MET A 1 -26.71 -63.54 -1.35
CA MET A 1 -25.39 -62.84 -1.42
C MET A 1 -25.66 -61.39 -1.76
N SER A 2 -25.56 -60.53 -0.75
CA SER A 2 -25.88 -59.11 -0.89
C SER A 2 -24.56 -58.33 -0.87
N PHE A 3 -24.31 -57.56 -1.92
CA PHE A 3 -23.17 -56.63 -1.99
C PHE A 3 -23.55 -55.33 -1.31
N GLN A 4 -22.98 -55.05 -0.14
CA GLN A 4 -22.99 -53.72 0.41
C GLN A 4 -21.76 -52.97 -0.10
N THR A 5 -22.01 -51.96 -0.94
CA THR A 5 -20.97 -51.06 -1.45
C THR A 5 -20.68 -49.94 -0.46
N LEU A 6 -19.41 -49.82 -0.13
CA LEU A 6 -18.83 -48.75 0.69
C LEU A 6 -19.15 -47.36 0.12
N LYS A 7 -19.99 -46.60 0.84
CA LYS A 7 -20.27 -45.16 0.57
C LYS A 7 -19.45 -44.21 1.46
N THR A 8 -18.42 -44.66 2.13
CA THR A 8 -17.71 -43.86 3.14
C THR A 8 -16.47 -43.11 2.62
N GLY A 9 -15.93 -43.47 1.45
CA GLY A 9 -14.67 -42.86 0.97
C GLY A 9 -14.77 -41.45 0.36
N ARG A 10 -15.92 -41.12 -0.21
CA ARG A 10 -16.03 -39.88 -1.00
C ARG A 10 -16.20 -38.60 -0.17
N ARG A 11 -16.80 -38.68 1.01
CA ARG A 11 -17.00 -37.52 1.89
C ARG A 11 -15.74 -37.14 2.65
N PHE A 12 -14.88 -38.13 2.98
CA PHE A 12 -13.62 -37.88 3.67
C PHE A 12 -12.59 -37.27 2.74
N PHE A 13 -12.59 -37.62 1.45
CA PHE A 13 -11.67 -37.07 0.46
C PHE A 13 -11.97 -35.59 0.13
N LEU A 14 -13.24 -35.20 0.11
CA LEU A 14 -13.66 -33.82 -0.12
C LEU A 14 -13.36 -32.91 1.07
N LEU A 15 -13.43 -33.40 2.31
CA LEU A 15 -13.08 -32.63 3.52
C LEU A 15 -11.57 -32.42 3.64
N VAL A 16 -10.75 -33.41 3.29
CA VAL A 16 -9.30 -33.27 3.31
C VAL A 16 -8.82 -32.34 2.20
N LEU A 17 -9.45 -32.37 1.04
CA LEU A 17 -9.11 -31.46 -0.09
C LEU A 17 -9.48 -30.01 0.21
N SER A 18 -10.59 -29.76 0.91
CA SER A 18 -11.00 -28.38 1.27
C SER A 18 -10.10 -27.78 2.36
N VAL A 19 -9.57 -28.58 3.26
CA VAL A 19 -8.61 -28.11 4.29
C VAL A 19 -7.22 -27.83 3.67
N LEU A 20 -6.79 -28.63 2.70
CA LEU A 20 -5.53 -28.43 1.99
C LEU A 20 -5.53 -27.19 1.07
N VAL A 21 -6.67 -26.80 0.51
CA VAL A 21 -6.79 -25.59 -0.33
C VAL A 21 -6.92 -24.31 0.52
N ALA A 22 -7.52 -24.37 1.71
CA ALA A 22 -7.71 -23.21 2.58
C ALA A 22 -6.44 -22.80 3.35
N ALA A 23 -5.57 -23.76 3.70
CA ALA A 23 -4.35 -23.51 4.47
C ALA A 23 -3.32 -22.64 3.73
N PRO A 24 -3.01 -22.85 2.44
CA PRO A 24 -2.08 -21.98 1.72
C PRO A 24 -2.64 -20.56 1.47
N TYR A 25 -3.96 -20.42 1.33
CA TYR A 25 -4.59 -19.10 1.16
C TYR A 25 -4.46 -18.22 2.42
N ARG A 26 -4.64 -18.77 3.62
CA ARG A 26 -4.45 -18.05 4.88
C ARG A 26 -2.97 -17.74 5.15
N ALA A 27 -2.06 -18.63 4.78
CA ALA A 27 -0.63 -18.40 4.88
C ALA A 27 -0.14 -17.35 3.86
N LEU A 28 -0.72 -17.34 2.66
CA LEU A 28 -0.45 -16.34 1.62
C LEU A 28 -0.98 -14.96 2.03
N ALA A 29 -2.19 -14.89 2.59
CA ALA A 29 -2.78 -13.64 3.09
C ALA A 29 -1.96 -13.04 4.25
N LYS A 30 -1.46 -13.84 5.19
CA LYS A 30 -0.54 -13.38 6.24
C LYS A 30 0.81 -12.90 5.71
N ARG A 31 1.28 -13.40 4.56
CA ARG A 31 2.53 -12.97 3.91
C ARG A 31 2.39 -11.65 3.14
N LEU A 32 1.17 -11.30 2.70
CA LEU A 32 0.90 -10.10 1.92
C LEU A 32 0.91 -8.79 2.74
N VAL A 33 0.94 -8.86 4.07
CA VAL A 33 0.85 -7.70 4.98
C VAL A 33 2.20 -7.14 5.41
N LYS A 34 3.33 -7.75 5.03
CA LYS A 34 4.68 -7.26 5.38
C LYS A 34 5.28 -6.42 4.24
N GLY A 35 4.69 -5.28 3.94
CA GLY A 35 5.30 -4.25 3.12
C GLY A 35 5.81 -3.08 3.98
N PRO A 36 6.68 -2.22 3.45
CA PRO A 36 7.06 -1.01 4.15
C PRO A 36 5.84 -0.15 4.46
N LEU A 37 5.88 0.53 5.59
CA LEU A 37 4.91 1.57 5.91
C LEU A 37 5.16 2.73 4.95
N VAL A 38 4.18 3.03 4.10
CA VAL A 38 4.27 4.09 3.09
C VAL A 38 3.28 5.19 3.41
N TYR A 39 3.72 6.42 3.39
CA TYR A 39 2.86 7.59 3.46
C TYR A 39 3.32 8.67 2.49
N LEU A 40 2.40 9.54 2.11
CA LEU A 40 2.61 10.58 1.11
C LEU A 40 2.56 11.94 1.78
N THR A 41 3.40 12.87 1.32
CA THR A 41 3.40 14.26 1.80
C THR A 41 3.62 15.22 0.64
N TRP A 42 3.31 16.49 0.86
CA TRP A 42 3.65 17.58 -0.07
C TRP A 42 4.67 18.49 0.59
N ARG A 43 5.69 18.86 -0.16
CA ARG A 43 6.68 19.88 0.22
C ARG A 43 6.61 21.11 -0.67
N SER A 44 5.99 20.95 -1.81
CA SER A 44 5.84 21.95 -2.87
C SER A 44 4.42 21.88 -3.45
N ASP A 45 4.20 22.39 -4.64
CA ASP A 45 2.91 22.44 -5.34
C ASP A 45 2.28 21.03 -5.48
N PRO A 46 1.13 20.76 -4.83
CA PRO A 46 0.47 19.46 -4.87
C PRO A 46 -0.16 19.11 -6.21
N THR A 47 -0.20 20.04 -7.15
CA THR A 47 -0.68 19.78 -8.51
C THR A 47 0.39 19.16 -9.40
N SER A 48 1.67 19.28 -9.03
CA SER A 48 2.81 18.84 -9.86
C SER A 48 3.90 18.10 -9.09
N THR A 49 3.76 17.96 -7.77
CA THR A 49 4.76 17.27 -6.93
C THR A 49 4.10 16.37 -5.90
N LEU A 50 4.84 15.34 -5.45
CA LEU A 50 4.48 14.47 -4.34
C LEU A 50 5.74 13.85 -3.72
N VAL A 51 5.80 13.76 -2.41
CA VAL A 51 6.87 13.04 -1.72
C VAL A 51 6.36 11.67 -1.27
N VAL A 52 7.03 10.64 -1.71
CA VAL A 52 6.82 9.27 -1.23
C VAL A 52 7.78 9.02 -0.09
N ASN A 53 7.23 8.68 1.07
CA ASN A 53 8.00 8.36 2.26
C ASN A 53 7.75 6.91 2.63
N TRP A 54 8.81 6.20 3.04
CA TRP A 54 8.67 4.86 3.60
C TRP A 54 9.76 4.58 4.61
N MET A 55 9.48 3.62 5.47
CA MET A 55 10.42 3.17 6.49
C MET A 55 10.76 1.70 6.26
N ASP A 56 12.04 1.38 6.33
CA ASP A 56 12.52 0.00 6.38
C ASP A 56 13.69 -0.18 7.36
N GLY A 57 14.20 -1.40 7.46
CA GLY A 57 15.33 -1.74 8.32
C GLY A 57 16.62 -2.06 7.58
N ASP A 58 16.68 -1.84 6.26
CA ASP A 58 17.86 -2.19 5.45
C ASP A 58 18.56 -0.94 4.90
N ALA A 59 19.75 -0.65 5.44
CA ALA A 59 20.58 0.48 5.01
C ALA A 59 21.03 0.36 3.54
N ARG A 60 20.95 -0.83 2.95
CA ARG A 60 21.30 -1.10 1.54
C ARG A 60 20.13 -0.92 0.59
N SER A 61 18.92 -0.68 1.10
CA SER A 61 17.76 -0.41 0.25
C SER A 61 17.99 0.82 -0.61
N ASN A 62 17.50 0.78 -1.85
CA ASN A 62 17.63 1.88 -2.79
C ASN A 62 16.63 3.00 -2.49
N ASP A 63 17.07 4.24 -2.64
CA ASP A 63 16.27 5.43 -2.44
C ASP A 63 15.63 5.88 -3.75
N TYR A 64 14.83 5.00 -4.37
CA TYR A 64 14.13 5.36 -5.59
C TYR A 64 12.72 4.78 -5.68
N VAL A 65 11.89 5.50 -6.40
CA VAL A 65 10.51 5.14 -6.73
C VAL A 65 10.39 5.05 -8.23
N MET A 66 9.77 3.99 -8.71
CA MET A 66 9.33 3.89 -10.09
C MET A 66 7.86 4.26 -10.19
N TYR A 67 7.50 5.11 -11.13
CA TYR A 67 6.13 5.60 -11.27
C TYR A 67 5.76 5.85 -12.74
N ARG A 68 4.48 5.86 -13.03
CA ARG A 68 3.92 6.24 -14.33
C ARG A 68 2.47 6.68 -14.18
N ARG A 69 1.92 7.34 -15.18
CA ARG A 69 0.48 7.60 -15.22
C ARG A 69 -0.28 6.29 -15.28
N LEU A 70 -1.38 6.20 -14.54
CA LEU A 70 -2.22 4.99 -14.52
C LEU A 70 -2.80 4.70 -15.90
N ALA A 71 -3.25 5.74 -16.63
CA ALA A 71 -3.81 5.64 -17.97
C ALA A 71 -2.75 5.49 -19.09
N ALA A 72 -1.44 5.53 -18.76
CA ALA A 72 -0.41 5.36 -19.76
C ALA A 72 -0.39 3.92 -20.30
N PRO A 73 -0.20 3.73 -21.60
CA PRO A 73 -0.05 2.41 -22.18
C PRO A 73 1.09 1.62 -21.52
N PRO A 74 1.00 0.29 -21.45
CA PRO A 74 2.03 -0.54 -20.79
C PRO A 74 3.45 -0.30 -21.33
N GLU A 75 3.59 -0.02 -22.62
CA GLU A 75 4.84 0.26 -23.33
C GLU A 75 5.47 1.61 -22.98
N SER A 76 4.75 2.52 -22.37
CA SER A 76 5.26 3.86 -22.00
C SER A 76 6.41 3.83 -21.00
N GLY A 77 6.71 2.67 -20.43
CA GLY A 77 7.77 2.51 -19.47
C GLY A 77 7.46 3.13 -18.10
N TRP A 78 8.43 3.04 -17.21
CA TRP A 78 8.41 3.59 -15.89
C TRP A 78 9.40 4.74 -15.77
N LEU A 79 8.97 5.84 -15.21
CA LEU A 79 9.84 6.92 -14.78
C LEU A 79 10.48 6.53 -13.45
N LEU A 80 11.69 7.05 -13.20
CA LEU A 80 12.44 6.79 -12.00
C LEU A 80 12.77 8.12 -11.30
N ALA A 81 12.41 8.22 -10.02
CA ALA A 81 12.81 9.31 -9.15
C ALA A 81 13.72 8.76 -8.05
N ARG A 82 14.80 9.50 -7.75
CA ARG A 82 15.73 9.22 -6.66
C ARG A 82 15.54 10.22 -5.54
N GLY A 83 15.86 9.81 -4.32
CA GLY A 83 15.75 10.65 -3.14
C GLY A 83 16.91 10.45 -2.18
N PHE A 84 16.64 10.65 -0.93
CA PHE A 84 17.61 10.49 0.16
C PHE A 84 16.99 9.71 1.31
N LYS A 85 17.84 9.26 2.22
CA LYS A 85 17.47 8.56 3.44
C LYS A 85 18.18 9.12 4.64
N HIS A 86 17.61 8.92 5.82
CA HIS A 86 18.25 9.19 7.09
C HIS A 86 17.90 8.12 8.12
N LEU A 87 18.80 7.94 9.08
CA LEU A 87 18.59 7.07 10.22
C LEU A 87 17.75 7.80 11.26
N PHE A 88 16.81 7.11 11.87
CA PHE A 88 16.16 7.59 13.08
C PHE A 88 17.15 7.56 14.25
N ALA A 89 17.35 8.69 14.92
CA ALA A 89 18.36 8.86 15.96
C ALA A 89 18.25 7.83 17.10
N ASP A 90 17.02 7.45 17.47
CA ASP A 90 16.74 6.59 18.62
C ASP A 90 16.63 5.11 18.29
N GLN A 91 16.67 4.75 17.01
CA GLN A 91 16.42 3.37 16.57
C GLN A 91 17.40 2.94 15.49
N LYS A 92 18.50 2.33 15.90
CA LYS A 92 19.64 1.87 15.07
C LYS A 92 19.31 1.01 13.83
N LYS A 93 18.03 0.68 13.59
CA LYS A 93 17.60 -0.19 12.48
C LYS A 93 16.44 0.38 11.65
N ARG A 94 16.02 1.62 11.91
CA ARG A 94 14.94 2.23 11.14
C ARG A 94 15.47 3.34 10.26
N ILE A 95 15.27 3.18 8.97
CA ILE A 95 15.71 4.13 7.96
C ILE A 95 14.47 4.71 7.31
N MET A 96 14.40 6.03 7.30
CA MET A 96 13.37 6.78 6.62
C MET A 96 13.89 7.21 5.26
N HIS A 97 13.14 6.88 4.23
CA HIS A 97 13.40 7.24 2.84
C HIS A 97 12.42 8.33 2.39
N HIS A 98 12.92 9.25 1.59
CA HIS A 98 12.18 10.37 1.02
C HIS A 98 12.49 10.48 -0.47
N VAL A 99 11.50 10.33 -1.32
CA VAL A 99 11.63 10.50 -2.77
C VAL A 99 10.57 11.47 -3.25
N GLU A 100 10.99 12.63 -3.76
CA GLU A 100 10.10 13.61 -4.34
C GLU A 100 9.90 13.33 -5.83
N LEU A 101 8.66 13.13 -6.22
CA LEU A 101 8.22 13.09 -7.60
C LEU A 101 7.92 14.50 -8.06
N ARG A 102 8.47 14.92 -9.19
CA ARG A 102 8.33 16.27 -9.74
C ARG A 102 7.87 16.23 -11.20
N GLY A 103 7.34 17.34 -11.69
CA GLY A 103 6.88 17.44 -13.07
C GLY A 103 5.66 16.58 -13.36
N LEU A 104 4.86 16.32 -12.34
CA LEU A 104 3.61 15.59 -12.49
C LEU A 104 2.57 16.45 -13.20
N GLU A 105 1.68 15.84 -13.95
CA GLU A 105 0.53 16.51 -14.55
C GLU A 105 -0.56 16.74 -13.50
N PRO A 106 -1.23 17.90 -13.45
CA PRO A 106 -2.35 18.12 -12.56
C PRO A 106 -3.51 17.18 -12.85
N ASP A 107 -4.33 16.91 -11.82
CA ASP A 107 -5.55 16.10 -11.92
C ASP A 107 -5.35 14.71 -12.55
N THR A 108 -4.20 14.10 -12.28
CA THR A 108 -3.76 12.89 -12.97
C THR A 108 -3.50 11.75 -11.98
N GLU A 109 -4.04 10.57 -12.29
CA GLU A 109 -3.77 9.36 -11.50
C GLU A 109 -2.43 8.73 -11.90
N TYR A 110 -1.66 8.41 -10.89
CA TYR A 110 -0.37 7.72 -10.99
C TYR A 110 -0.39 6.41 -10.22
N ILE A 111 0.38 5.47 -10.73
CA ILE A 111 0.74 4.23 -10.05
C ILE A 111 2.24 4.27 -9.78
N PHE A 112 2.64 3.86 -8.59
CA PHE A 112 4.06 3.78 -8.23
C PHE A 112 4.40 2.51 -7.47
N MET A 113 5.67 2.18 -7.47
CA MET A 113 6.25 1.11 -6.66
C MET A 113 7.55 1.60 -6.02
N ILE A 114 7.80 1.12 -4.82
CA ILE A 114 9.08 1.23 -4.13
C ILE A 114 9.86 -0.04 -4.46
N ARG A 115 11.05 0.09 -5.01
CA ARG A 115 11.89 -1.06 -5.30
C ARG A 115 12.90 -1.24 -4.18
N SER A 116 12.67 -2.24 -3.34
CA SER A 116 13.69 -2.79 -2.46
C SER A 116 14.58 -3.76 -3.24
N GLN A 117 15.84 -3.90 -2.84
CA GLN A 117 16.80 -4.80 -3.50
C GLN A 117 16.46 -6.29 -3.40
N ALA A 118 15.43 -6.69 -2.66
CA ALA A 118 15.03 -8.09 -2.58
C ALA A 118 14.24 -8.48 -3.85
N PRO A 119 14.80 -9.26 -4.78
CA PRO A 119 14.19 -9.54 -6.09
C PRO A 119 13.01 -10.52 -6.04
N THR A 120 12.57 -10.94 -4.86
CA THR A 120 11.67 -12.09 -4.71
C THR A 120 10.21 -11.77 -4.40
N ARG A 121 9.80 -10.50 -4.42
CA ARG A 121 8.38 -10.16 -4.22
C ARG A 121 7.91 -9.21 -5.31
N ALA A 122 6.89 -9.61 -6.03
CA ALA A 122 6.10 -8.73 -6.89
C ALA A 122 5.85 -7.42 -6.13
N GLY A 123 6.39 -6.31 -6.65
CA GLY A 123 6.33 -5.01 -5.99
C GLY A 123 4.88 -4.66 -5.71
N ARG A 124 4.61 -4.23 -4.49
CA ARG A 124 3.29 -3.69 -4.16
C ARG A 124 3.12 -2.38 -4.92
N TYR A 125 2.04 -2.26 -5.68
CA TYR A 125 1.67 -1.03 -6.36
C TYR A 125 0.82 -0.17 -5.45
N PHE A 126 1.10 1.13 -5.47
CA PHE A 126 0.33 2.16 -4.79
C PHE A 126 -0.20 3.14 -5.83
N LYS A 127 -1.26 3.84 -5.48
CA LYS A 127 -1.87 4.86 -6.35
C LYS A 127 -1.95 6.19 -5.62
N PHE A 128 -1.86 7.25 -6.38
CA PHE A 128 -2.19 8.59 -5.92
C PHE A 128 -2.75 9.41 -7.09
N ARG A 129 -3.37 10.53 -6.79
CA ARG A 129 -3.83 11.52 -7.77
C ARG A 129 -3.27 12.88 -7.38
N THR A 130 -2.72 13.60 -8.34
CA THR A 130 -2.31 14.99 -8.18
C THR A 130 -3.54 15.89 -8.04
N LEU A 131 -3.43 17.01 -7.33
CA LEU A 131 -4.53 17.93 -7.24
C LEU A 131 -4.75 18.66 -8.57
N PRO A 132 -5.98 19.06 -8.89
CA PRO A 132 -6.26 19.91 -10.04
C PRO A 132 -5.80 21.35 -9.76
N ARG A 133 -5.45 22.11 -10.80
CA ARG A 133 -5.09 23.52 -10.67
C ARG A 133 -6.25 24.39 -10.16
N VAL A 134 -7.47 24.01 -10.52
CA VAL A 134 -8.69 24.63 -10.05
C VAL A 134 -9.52 23.58 -9.35
N LEU A 135 -9.82 23.81 -8.09
CA LEU A 135 -10.61 22.86 -7.29
C LEU A 135 -12.04 22.80 -7.81
N PRO A 136 -12.59 21.61 -8.09
CA PRO A 136 -13.98 21.46 -8.49
C PRO A 136 -14.92 21.78 -7.31
N SER A 137 -16.15 22.17 -7.59
CA SER A 137 -17.15 22.53 -6.56
C SER A 137 -17.48 21.36 -5.62
N ASN A 138 -17.28 20.13 -6.06
CA ASN A 138 -17.48 18.92 -5.29
C ASN A 138 -16.18 18.34 -4.67
N PHE A 139 -15.14 19.17 -4.54
CA PHE A 139 -13.87 18.76 -3.95
C PHE A 139 -14.07 18.26 -2.52
N ARG A 140 -13.56 17.07 -2.23
CA ARG A 140 -13.70 16.42 -0.93
C ARG A 140 -12.36 15.86 -0.47
N PHE A 141 -12.07 16.03 0.79
CA PHE A 141 -11.00 15.30 1.47
C PHE A 141 -11.53 14.81 2.83
N VAL A 142 -10.87 13.83 3.39
CA VAL A 142 -11.14 13.37 4.77
C VAL A 142 -9.98 13.80 5.66
N THR A 143 -10.30 14.13 6.90
CA THR A 143 -9.29 14.42 7.91
C THR A 143 -9.55 13.58 9.14
N GLY A 144 -8.49 13.22 9.84
CA GLY A 144 -8.56 12.43 11.06
C GLY A 144 -7.21 12.35 11.74
N GLY A 145 -7.21 11.74 12.88
CA GLY A 145 -6.03 11.47 13.71
C GLY A 145 -6.46 10.56 14.83
N ASP A 146 -5.62 10.39 15.86
CA ASP A 146 -5.92 9.59 17.05
C ASP A 146 -6.40 8.17 16.67
N MET A 147 -5.57 7.49 15.87
CA MET A 147 -5.89 6.17 15.32
C MET A 147 -5.92 5.14 16.45
N MET A 148 -7.09 4.67 16.80
CA MET A 148 -7.33 3.74 17.91
C MET A 148 -6.56 2.42 17.75
N HIS A 149 -6.23 1.76 18.87
CA HIS A 149 -5.60 0.43 18.92
C HIS A 149 -6.41 -0.66 18.20
N SER A 150 -7.70 -0.48 17.99
CA SER A 150 -8.55 -1.48 17.35
C SER A 150 -8.45 -1.47 15.83
N ARG A 151 -7.65 -2.39 15.28
CA ARG A 151 -7.55 -2.60 13.82
C ARG A 151 -8.92 -2.75 13.15
N LYS A 152 -9.86 -3.48 13.76
CA LYS A 152 -11.21 -3.68 13.21
C LYS A 152 -11.98 -2.37 13.05
N LYS A 153 -11.89 -1.47 14.05
CA LYS A 153 -12.54 -0.15 13.99
C LYS A 153 -11.87 0.73 12.94
N LEU A 154 -10.54 0.72 12.89
CA LEU A 154 -9.76 1.46 11.91
C LEU A 154 -10.07 1.02 10.47
N ASP A 155 -10.13 -0.27 10.22
CA ASP A 155 -10.49 -0.81 8.89
C ASP A 155 -11.90 -0.37 8.48
N ALA A 156 -12.87 -0.41 9.40
CA ALA A 156 -14.23 0.05 9.13
C ALA A 156 -14.31 1.56 8.85
N MET A 157 -13.54 2.38 9.57
CA MET A 157 -13.44 3.83 9.33
C MET A 157 -12.81 4.11 7.96
N ASN A 158 -11.70 3.45 7.64
CA ASN A 158 -11.02 3.62 6.36
C ASN A 158 -11.91 3.21 5.18
N GLN A 159 -12.69 2.13 5.31
CA GLN A 159 -13.66 1.73 4.29
C GLN A 159 -14.75 2.78 4.08
N ARG A 160 -15.30 3.36 5.16
CA ARG A 160 -16.29 4.44 5.05
C ARG A 160 -15.69 5.70 4.42
N ALA A 161 -14.48 6.07 4.81
CA ALA A 161 -13.75 7.19 4.21
C ALA A 161 -13.54 6.97 2.71
N ALA A 162 -13.14 5.78 2.29
CA ALA A 162 -12.94 5.44 0.89
C ALA A 162 -14.24 5.51 0.06
N GLN A 163 -15.39 5.17 0.64
CA GLN A 163 -16.71 5.27 -0.04
C GLN A 163 -17.09 6.72 -0.41
N LEU A 164 -16.55 7.70 0.30
CA LEU A 164 -16.76 9.12 0.00
C LEU A 164 -15.94 9.58 -1.22
N ASN A 165 -15.10 8.70 -1.77
CA ASN A 165 -14.19 8.98 -2.88
C ASN A 165 -13.43 10.31 -2.70
N PRO A 166 -12.70 10.50 -1.59
CA PRO A 166 -11.95 11.72 -1.33
C PRO A 166 -10.72 11.80 -2.24
N TRP A 167 -10.27 13.01 -2.52
CA TRP A 167 -9.01 13.25 -3.25
C TRP A 167 -7.80 12.80 -2.43
N PHE A 168 -7.85 12.99 -1.12
CA PHE A 168 -6.82 12.56 -0.18
C PHE A 168 -7.37 12.43 1.24
N ALA A 169 -6.59 11.80 2.09
CA ALA A 169 -6.80 11.82 3.54
C ALA A 169 -5.68 12.63 4.19
N LEU A 170 -6.03 13.61 5.02
CA LEU A 170 -5.10 14.36 5.85
C LEU A 170 -5.13 13.79 7.26
N LEU A 171 -4.02 13.19 7.68
CA LEU A 171 -3.91 12.55 8.98
C LEU A 171 -3.03 13.40 9.89
N GLY A 172 -3.53 13.77 11.06
CA GLY A 172 -2.84 14.56 12.06
C GLY A 172 -2.83 13.88 13.41
N GLY A 173 -1.65 13.77 14.04
CA GLY A 173 -1.47 13.22 15.38
C GLY A 173 -1.78 11.74 15.52
N ASP A 174 -1.17 11.12 16.50
CA ASP A 174 -1.42 9.77 17.05
C ASP A 174 -1.82 8.69 16.02
N LEU A 175 -0.98 8.54 14.99
CA LEU A 175 -1.22 7.59 13.90
C LEU A 175 -0.92 6.14 14.29
N ALA A 176 -0.14 5.94 15.34
CA ALA A 176 0.20 4.63 15.89
C ALA A 176 0.51 4.76 17.38
N TYR A 177 -0.02 3.83 18.13
CA TYR A 177 0.30 3.63 19.54
C TYR A 177 1.20 2.39 19.62
N ALA A 178 2.37 2.55 20.26
CA ALA A 178 3.27 1.44 20.58
C ALA A 178 2.97 0.99 21.99
N ASP A 179 2.50 -0.24 22.16
CA ASP A 179 2.38 -0.94 23.44
C ASP A 179 3.72 -1.56 23.80
#